data_1383028dc169c62d2eb3adbd8c8e24c6
#
_entry.id   1383028dc169c62d2eb3adbd8c8e24c6
#
_cell.length_a   1.000
_cell.length_b   1.000
_cell.length_c   1.000
_cell.angle_alpha   90.00
_cell.angle_beta   90.00
_cell.angle_gamma   90.00
#
_symmetry.space_group_name_H-M   'P 1'
#
loop_
_entity.id
_entity.type
_entity.pdbx_description
1 polymer ?
#
loop_
_entity_poly.entity_id
_entity_poly.type
_entity_poly.pdbx_seq_one_letter_code
_entity_poly.pdbx_strand_id
1 'polypeptide(L)'
;MNKKIKGDIQNGKKVVEKNIDNLFKNNIFFKSFFSINGNSFWAPFSSYFINYFKKRSSENVKEVELVIELLEKFPFAATLIHSEAGPNEKIILQLAKKKKIVNFLLQHGLINDSLEGYEHNVHRGVIPIESEQSIVWGKINQDYFKHIGISADRVHTLGTPIYDDLNIEKTNNKENYVLLATSGPTKEDAFDLTINTIEKNIETIKTICKVVTKYNKKLIIKLHPSPDEFDPTQIVKEINPEIKIVKTGKISELIKNSLVVIVIDESSAIIDAHLLEKPVL
;
A
#
# COMPACT_ATOMS: atom_id res chain seq x y z
N MET A 1 -0.99 29.54 -7.27
CA MET A 1 -2.32 29.41 -6.61
C MET A 1 -3.05 30.74 -6.70
N ASN A 2 -4.22 30.75 -7.30
CA ASN A 2 -5.06 31.93 -7.53
C ASN A 2 -5.49 32.57 -6.18
N LYS A 3 -5.68 33.92 -6.14
CA LYS A 3 -6.10 34.67 -4.95
C LYS A 3 -7.47 34.20 -4.40
N LYS A 4 -8.39 33.81 -5.29
CA LYS A 4 -9.70 33.24 -4.94
C LYS A 4 -9.52 31.95 -4.12
N ILE A 5 -8.75 30.99 -4.63
CA ILE A 5 -8.54 29.68 -4.00
C ILE A 5 -7.89 29.84 -2.61
N LYS A 6 -6.93 30.79 -2.46
CA LYS A 6 -6.37 31.09 -1.14
C LYS A 6 -7.46 31.54 -0.14
N GLY A 7 -8.40 32.35 -0.62
CA GLY A 7 -9.55 32.79 0.18
C GLY A 7 -10.47 31.64 0.57
N ASP A 8 -10.81 30.78 -0.38
CA ASP A 8 -11.69 29.63 -0.16
C ASP A 8 -11.08 28.65 0.83
N ILE A 9 -9.78 28.32 0.68
CA ILE A 9 -9.03 27.49 1.64
C ILE A 9 -9.06 28.09 3.05
N GLN A 10 -8.82 29.39 3.17
CA GLN A 10 -8.78 30.04 4.47
C GLN A 10 -10.16 30.04 5.16
N ASN A 11 -11.22 30.26 4.40
CA ASN A 11 -12.59 30.20 4.89
C ASN A 11 -12.97 28.76 5.28
N GLY A 12 -12.69 27.79 4.42
CA GLY A 12 -12.94 26.37 4.67
C GLY A 12 -12.26 25.88 5.95
N LYS A 13 -10.98 26.24 6.17
CA LYS A 13 -10.25 25.91 7.40
C LYS A 13 -10.96 26.43 8.65
N LYS A 14 -11.38 27.70 8.65
CA LYS A 14 -12.11 28.28 9.79
C LYS A 14 -13.41 27.56 10.08
N VAL A 15 -14.16 27.18 9.03
CA VAL A 15 -15.42 26.44 9.17
C VAL A 15 -15.16 25.07 9.77
N VAL A 16 -14.17 24.33 9.25
CA VAL A 16 -13.81 23.00 9.72
C VAL A 16 -13.33 23.03 11.16
N GLU A 17 -12.45 23.95 11.53
CA GLU A 17 -11.96 24.11 12.91
C GLU A 17 -13.11 24.39 13.89
N LYS A 18 -14.03 25.29 13.53
CA LYS A 18 -15.23 25.57 14.34
C LYS A 18 -16.12 24.34 14.51
N ASN A 19 -16.30 23.56 13.45
CA ASN A 19 -17.12 22.35 13.50
C ASN A 19 -16.46 21.28 14.38
N ILE A 20 -15.15 21.13 14.30
CA ILE A 20 -14.37 20.22 15.16
C ILE A 20 -14.50 20.64 16.63
N ASP A 21 -14.35 21.93 16.93
CA ASP A 21 -14.56 22.44 18.29
C ASP A 21 -15.95 22.14 18.82
N ASN A 22 -16.98 22.27 17.98
CA ASN A 22 -18.34 21.94 18.36
C ASN A 22 -18.55 20.42 18.57
N LEU A 23 -17.96 19.59 17.73
CA LEU A 23 -18.01 18.14 17.84
C LEU A 23 -17.45 17.66 19.19
N PHE A 24 -16.29 18.15 19.56
CA PHE A 24 -15.59 17.72 20.78
C PHE A 24 -16.11 18.38 22.08
N LYS A 25 -17.15 19.23 22.03
CA LYS A 25 -17.84 19.72 23.23
C LYS A 25 -18.57 18.62 24.01
N ASN A 26 -18.97 17.53 23.34
CA ASN A 26 -19.65 16.40 24.00
C ASN A 26 -18.64 15.52 24.77
N ASN A 27 -18.14 16.06 25.85
CA ASN A 27 -17.14 15.41 26.69
C ASN A 27 -17.60 14.07 27.30
N ILE A 28 -18.92 13.91 27.57
CA ILE A 28 -19.47 12.68 28.14
C ILE A 28 -19.32 11.53 27.13
N PHE A 29 -19.72 11.75 25.88
CA PHE A 29 -19.56 10.77 24.81
C PHE A 29 -18.10 10.34 24.65
N PHE A 30 -17.19 11.29 24.54
CA PHE A 30 -15.77 10.96 24.30
C PHE A 30 -15.11 10.30 25.50
N LYS A 31 -15.50 10.65 26.74
CA LYS A 31 -15.04 9.94 27.94
C LYS A 31 -15.48 8.46 27.93
N SER A 32 -16.69 8.18 27.50
CA SER A 32 -17.20 6.82 27.40
C SER A 32 -16.52 6.06 26.25
N PHE A 33 -16.43 6.68 25.09
CA PHE A 33 -15.81 6.07 23.89
C PHE A 33 -14.32 5.72 24.09
N PHE A 34 -13.55 6.65 24.69
CA PHE A 34 -12.14 6.44 25.00
C PHE A 34 -11.98 5.87 26.43
N SER A 35 -12.54 4.67 26.68
CA SER A 35 -12.45 3.97 27.96
C SER A 35 -12.11 2.51 27.75
N ILE A 36 -11.25 1.98 28.63
CA ILE A 36 -10.92 0.54 28.72
C ILE A 36 -11.21 0.11 30.15
N ASN A 37 -12.01 -0.93 30.31
CA ASN A 37 -12.41 -1.47 31.61
C ASN A 37 -12.97 -0.40 32.57
N GLY A 38 -13.79 0.54 32.03
CA GLY A 38 -14.39 1.62 32.80
C GLY A 38 -13.46 2.80 33.11
N ASN A 39 -12.19 2.73 32.77
CA ASN A 39 -11.22 3.81 32.95
C ASN A 39 -11.08 4.63 31.69
N SER A 40 -11.46 5.92 31.72
CA SER A 40 -11.33 6.80 30.58
C SER A 40 -9.94 7.42 30.48
N PHE A 41 -9.35 7.33 29.30
CA PHE A 41 -8.10 8.03 28.96
C PHE A 41 -8.33 9.29 28.11
N TRP A 42 -9.58 9.73 27.98
CA TRP A 42 -9.91 10.91 27.18
C TRP A 42 -9.24 12.20 27.69
N ALA A 43 -9.25 12.45 28.99
CA ALA A 43 -8.71 13.70 29.54
C ALA A 43 -7.24 13.94 29.17
N PRO A 44 -6.30 13.01 29.40
CA PRO A 44 -4.91 13.18 28.98
C PRO A 44 -4.70 13.17 27.48
N PHE A 45 -5.56 12.47 26.71
CA PHE A 45 -5.41 12.27 25.28
C PHE A 45 -6.08 13.36 24.43
N SER A 46 -7.16 13.97 24.94
CA SER A 46 -8.07 14.84 24.17
C SER A 46 -7.36 16.02 23.49
N SER A 47 -6.47 16.72 24.19
CA SER A 47 -5.78 17.87 23.63
C SER A 47 -4.92 17.49 22.41
N TYR A 48 -4.15 16.41 22.51
CA TYR A 48 -3.35 15.91 21.42
C TYR A 48 -4.24 15.48 20.23
N PHE A 49 -5.28 14.68 20.50
CA PHE A 49 -6.19 14.18 19.50
C PHE A 49 -6.92 15.28 18.74
N ILE A 50 -7.50 16.26 19.47
CA ILE A 50 -8.23 17.37 18.84
C ILE A 50 -7.29 18.22 17.98
N ASN A 51 -6.08 18.53 18.46
CA ASN A 51 -5.11 19.31 17.69
C ASN A 51 -4.64 18.56 16.44
N TYR A 52 -4.36 17.25 16.55
CA TYR A 52 -4.02 16.41 15.41
C TYR A 52 -5.16 16.37 14.40
N PHE A 53 -6.40 16.15 14.85
CA PHE A 53 -7.58 16.09 13.99
C PHE A 53 -7.83 17.43 13.27
N LYS A 54 -7.70 18.56 13.97
CA LYS A 54 -7.78 19.90 13.36
C LYS A 54 -6.72 20.10 12.28
N LYS A 55 -5.47 19.75 12.58
CA LYS A 55 -4.37 19.88 11.63
C LYS A 55 -4.65 19.07 10.36
N ARG A 56 -4.96 17.77 10.49
CA ARG A 56 -5.25 16.89 9.34
C ARG A 56 -6.47 17.37 8.55
N SER A 57 -7.55 17.75 9.22
CA SER A 57 -8.75 18.25 8.54
C SER A 57 -8.49 19.58 7.81
N SER A 58 -7.67 20.47 8.37
CA SER A 58 -7.26 21.71 7.71
C SER A 58 -6.36 21.48 6.50
N GLU A 59 -5.51 20.44 6.53
CA GLU A 59 -4.73 20.01 5.36
C GLU A 59 -5.67 19.49 4.26
N ASN A 60 -6.64 18.64 4.61
CA ASN A 60 -7.61 18.10 3.66
C ASN A 60 -8.46 19.21 2.98
N VAL A 61 -8.80 20.31 3.67
CA VAL A 61 -9.48 21.45 3.04
C VAL A 61 -8.69 21.99 1.86
N LYS A 62 -7.37 22.11 2.02
CA LYS A 62 -6.51 22.55 0.90
C LYS A 62 -6.56 21.58 -0.28
N GLU A 63 -6.49 20.28 0.01
CA GLU A 63 -6.55 19.25 -1.04
C GLU A 63 -7.90 19.27 -1.76
N VAL A 64 -9.02 19.40 -1.03
CA VAL A 64 -10.36 19.53 -1.60
C VAL A 64 -10.44 20.70 -2.58
N GLU A 65 -10.00 21.91 -2.18
CA GLU A 65 -10.06 23.09 -3.05
C GLU A 65 -9.17 22.96 -4.29
N LEU A 66 -8.00 22.33 -4.15
CA LEU A 66 -7.11 22.08 -5.29
C LEU A 66 -7.70 21.06 -6.27
N VAL A 67 -8.34 19.99 -5.77
CA VAL A 67 -9.00 19.00 -6.62
C VAL A 67 -10.24 19.61 -7.30
N ILE A 68 -11.02 20.46 -6.62
CA ILE A 68 -12.13 21.19 -7.23
C ILE A 68 -11.62 22.03 -8.41
N GLU A 69 -10.56 22.83 -8.19
CA GLU A 69 -9.97 23.64 -9.27
C GLU A 69 -9.50 22.78 -10.45
N LEU A 70 -8.84 21.65 -10.15
CA LEU A 70 -8.33 20.72 -11.15
C LEU A 70 -9.49 20.18 -12.02
N LEU A 71 -10.56 19.67 -11.38
CA LEU A 71 -11.72 19.10 -12.04
C LEU A 71 -12.58 20.14 -12.76
N GLU A 72 -12.47 21.43 -12.42
CA GLU A 72 -13.12 22.53 -13.13
C GLU A 72 -12.32 23.00 -14.35
N LYS A 73 -11.01 22.96 -14.23
CA LYS A 73 -10.10 23.45 -15.28
C LYS A 73 -9.94 22.46 -16.43
N PHE A 74 -10.01 21.15 -16.15
CA PHE A 74 -9.76 20.10 -17.12
C PHE A 74 -10.98 19.19 -17.29
N PRO A 75 -11.39 18.88 -18.52
CA PRO A 75 -12.52 17.97 -18.80
C PRO A 75 -12.06 16.50 -18.71
N PHE A 76 -11.90 15.98 -17.51
CA PHE A 76 -11.56 14.58 -17.32
C PHE A 76 -12.71 13.65 -17.73
N ALA A 77 -12.41 12.64 -18.56
CA ALA A 77 -13.37 11.60 -18.93
C ALA A 77 -13.51 10.54 -17.82
N ALA A 78 -12.45 10.28 -17.08
CA ALA A 78 -12.40 9.30 -15.99
C ALA A 78 -11.30 9.64 -15.00
N THR A 79 -11.36 9.03 -13.80
CA THR A 79 -10.26 9.00 -12.85
C THR A 79 -9.81 7.56 -12.61
N LEU A 80 -8.49 7.38 -12.47
CA LEU A 80 -7.86 6.10 -12.14
C LEU A 80 -7.11 6.26 -10.82
N ILE A 81 -7.39 5.38 -9.88
CA ILE A 81 -6.70 5.34 -8.58
C ILE A 81 -6.17 3.93 -8.31
N HIS A 82 -5.11 3.83 -7.51
CA HIS A 82 -4.54 2.54 -7.11
C HIS A 82 -5.07 2.02 -5.77
N SER A 83 -5.59 2.91 -4.95
CA SER A 83 -6.10 2.56 -3.61
C SER A 83 -7.22 3.50 -3.22
N GLU A 84 -8.18 3.00 -2.46
CA GLU A 84 -9.25 3.81 -1.85
C GLU A 84 -8.94 4.18 -0.39
N ALA A 85 -7.79 3.78 0.16
CA ALA A 85 -7.47 3.99 1.57
C ALA A 85 -7.02 5.42 1.88
N GLY A 86 -6.28 6.04 0.99
CA GLY A 86 -5.68 7.36 1.23
C GLY A 86 -6.68 8.51 1.23
N PRO A 87 -6.43 9.58 2.01
CA PRO A 87 -7.31 10.75 2.06
C PRO A 87 -7.40 11.47 0.71
N ASN A 88 -6.32 11.54 -0.05
CA ASN A 88 -6.31 12.21 -1.35
C ASN A 88 -7.14 11.46 -2.39
N GLU A 89 -7.00 10.13 -2.42
CA GLU A 89 -7.79 9.25 -3.27
C GLU A 89 -9.28 9.38 -2.96
N LYS A 90 -9.65 9.38 -1.68
CA LYS A 90 -11.04 9.58 -1.25
C LYS A 90 -11.59 10.95 -1.65
N ILE A 91 -10.80 12.01 -1.54
CA ILE A 91 -11.18 13.36 -2.00
C ILE A 91 -11.46 13.35 -3.51
N ILE A 92 -10.56 12.75 -4.30
CA ILE A 92 -10.72 12.64 -5.76
C ILE A 92 -12.00 11.87 -6.10
N LEU A 93 -12.19 10.68 -5.50
CA LEU A 93 -13.37 9.85 -5.74
C LEU A 93 -14.68 10.59 -5.46
N GLN A 94 -14.79 11.22 -4.28
CA GLN A 94 -16.00 11.92 -3.88
C GLN A 94 -16.31 13.13 -4.76
N LEU A 95 -15.30 13.89 -5.16
CA LEU A 95 -15.48 15.07 -6.01
C LEU A 95 -15.74 14.68 -7.46
N ALA A 96 -15.08 13.65 -7.99
CA ALA A 96 -15.34 13.13 -9.32
C ALA A 96 -16.77 12.57 -9.42
N LYS A 97 -17.24 11.81 -8.42
CA LYS A 97 -18.63 11.35 -8.32
C LYS A 97 -19.64 12.51 -8.40
N LYS A 98 -19.41 13.59 -7.63
CA LYS A 98 -20.27 14.78 -7.67
C LYS A 98 -20.34 15.41 -9.07
N LYS A 99 -19.27 15.29 -9.85
CA LYS A 99 -19.19 15.80 -11.24
C LYS A 99 -19.58 14.74 -12.27
N LYS A 100 -20.03 13.55 -11.85
CA LYS A 100 -20.40 12.43 -12.74
C LYS A 100 -19.24 11.96 -13.63
N ILE A 101 -18.01 12.05 -13.13
CA ILE A 101 -16.81 11.52 -13.74
C ILE A 101 -16.65 10.09 -13.22
N VAL A 102 -16.59 9.11 -14.12
CA VAL A 102 -16.46 7.70 -13.76
C VAL A 102 -15.12 7.43 -13.06
N ASN A 103 -15.13 6.59 -12.03
CA ASN A 103 -13.95 6.28 -11.24
C ASN A 103 -13.59 4.81 -11.42
N PHE A 104 -12.31 4.55 -11.66
CA PHE A 104 -11.74 3.21 -11.75
C PHE A 104 -10.72 2.96 -10.64
N LEU A 105 -10.89 1.87 -9.91
CA LEU A 105 -9.85 1.31 -9.06
C LEU A 105 -9.01 0.36 -9.91
N LEU A 106 -7.70 0.64 -10.02
CA LEU A 106 -6.77 -0.17 -10.78
C LEU A 106 -6.00 -1.09 -9.83
N GLN A 107 -6.07 -2.39 -10.07
CA GLN A 107 -5.22 -3.33 -9.34
C GLN A 107 -3.74 -3.02 -9.59
N HIS A 108 -2.96 -2.87 -8.50
CA HIS A 108 -1.56 -2.49 -8.54
C HIS A 108 -0.61 -3.50 -7.88
N GLY A 109 -1.16 -4.55 -7.26
CA GLY A 109 -0.42 -5.61 -6.58
C GLY A 109 -1.27 -6.85 -6.39
N LEU A 110 -0.75 -7.81 -5.64
CA LEU A 110 -1.51 -8.97 -5.22
C LEU A 110 -2.70 -8.56 -4.36
N ILE A 111 -3.82 -9.23 -4.58
CA ILE A 111 -5.01 -9.15 -3.74
C ILE A 111 -5.14 -10.52 -3.08
N ASN A 112 -5.16 -10.55 -1.76
CA ASN A 112 -5.41 -11.78 -1.02
C ASN A 112 -6.86 -12.22 -1.27
N ASP A 113 -7.04 -13.34 -1.97
CA ASP A 113 -8.34 -13.84 -2.40
C ASP A 113 -9.02 -14.75 -1.35
N SER A 114 -8.47 -14.82 -0.14
CA SER A 114 -9.11 -15.49 0.98
C SER A 114 -10.19 -14.62 1.63
N LEU A 115 -11.15 -15.26 2.30
CA LEU A 115 -12.17 -14.54 3.06
C LEU A 115 -11.55 -13.82 4.27
N GLU A 116 -10.57 -14.43 4.91
CA GLU A 116 -9.83 -13.84 6.02
C GLU A 116 -9.06 -12.59 5.60
N GLY A 117 -8.63 -12.54 4.33
CA GLY A 117 -7.95 -11.39 3.74
C GLY A 117 -8.86 -10.20 3.42
N TYR A 118 -10.20 -10.35 3.52
CA TYR A 118 -11.13 -9.30 3.11
C TYR A 118 -10.92 -7.98 3.85
N GLU A 119 -10.86 -8.01 5.17
CA GLU A 119 -10.67 -6.79 5.98
C GLU A 119 -9.33 -6.12 5.68
N HIS A 120 -8.28 -6.92 5.50
CA HIS A 120 -6.96 -6.42 5.10
C HIS A 120 -7.01 -5.74 3.72
N ASN A 121 -7.65 -6.36 2.74
CA ASN A 121 -7.84 -5.77 1.40
C ASN A 121 -8.65 -4.47 1.45
N VAL A 122 -9.71 -4.41 2.27
CA VAL A 122 -10.49 -3.18 2.49
C VAL A 122 -9.60 -2.08 3.09
N HIS A 123 -8.82 -2.43 4.12
CA HIS A 123 -7.92 -1.49 4.77
C HIS A 123 -6.85 -0.95 3.80
N ARG A 124 -6.32 -1.79 2.93
CA ARG A 124 -5.39 -1.38 1.86
C ARG A 124 -6.06 -0.62 0.72
N GLY A 125 -7.39 -0.55 0.70
CA GLY A 125 -8.15 0.15 -0.32
C GLY A 125 -8.07 -0.50 -1.70
N VAL A 126 -7.89 -1.83 -1.77
CA VAL A 126 -7.82 -2.57 -3.04
C VAL A 126 -9.15 -3.21 -3.43
N ILE A 127 -10.18 -3.08 -2.58
CA ILE A 127 -11.56 -3.45 -2.89
C ILE A 127 -12.32 -2.22 -3.37
N PRO A 128 -13.07 -2.29 -4.50
CA PRO A 128 -13.81 -1.14 -5.06
C PRO A 128 -15.11 -0.88 -4.27
N ILE A 129 -14.99 -0.34 -3.06
CA ILE A 129 -16.12 0.05 -2.21
C ILE A 129 -16.73 1.34 -2.72
N GLU A 130 -15.89 2.33 -3.00
CA GLU A 130 -16.31 3.65 -3.44
C GLU A 130 -16.20 3.85 -4.95
N SER A 131 -15.25 3.24 -5.62
CA SER A 131 -15.08 3.31 -7.07
C SER A 131 -16.25 2.66 -7.80
N GLU A 132 -16.68 3.25 -8.90
CA GLU A 132 -17.78 2.72 -9.71
C GLU A 132 -17.37 1.49 -10.49
N GLN A 133 -16.12 1.44 -10.91
CA GLN A 133 -15.53 0.40 -11.74
C GLN A 133 -14.20 -0.06 -11.17
N SER A 134 -13.78 -1.28 -11.50
CA SER A 134 -12.44 -1.76 -11.19
C SER A 134 -11.81 -2.49 -12.38
N ILE A 135 -10.49 -2.36 -12.50
CA ILE A 135 -9.69 -3.05 -13.50
C ILE A 135 -8.78 -4.02 -12.76
N VAL A 136 -8.93 -5.32 -13.06
CA VAL A 136 -8.17 -6.39 -12.42
C VAL A 136 -7.30 -7.12 -13.44
N TRP A 137 -6.24 -7.77 -12.94
CA TRP A 137 -5.26 -8.44 -13.78
C TRP A 137 -5.78 -9.74 -14.37
N GLY A 138 -6.56 -10.50 -13.62
CA GLY A 138 -6.97 -11.83 -14.04
C GLY A 138 -8.30 -12.29 -13.48
N LYS A 139 -8.72 -13.45 -13.97
CA LYS A 139 -9.99 -14.07 -13.61
C LYS A 139 -10.08 -14.40 -12.11
N ILE A 140 -8.98 -14.76 -11.46
CA ILE A 140 -8.94 -15.04 -10.01
C ILE A 140 -9.48 -13.86 -9.22
N ASN A 141 -9.00 -12.65 -9.53
CA ASN A 141 -9.45 -11.44 -8.83
C ASN A 141 -10.89 -11.08 -9.18
N GLN A 142 -11.33 -11.30 -10.43
CA GLN A 142 -12.72 -11.12 -10.83
C GLN A 142 -13.65 -12.08 -10.05
N ASP A 143 -13.28 -13.36 -9.97
CA ASP A 143 -14.07 -14.38 -9.25
C ASP A 143 -14.12 -14.05 -7.73
N TYR A 144 -12.99 -13.62 -7.16
CA TYR A 144 -12.95 -13.16 -5.77
C TYR A 144 -13.86 -11.95 -5.53
N PHE A 145 -13.80 -10.91 -6.37
CA PHE A 145 -14.67 -9.75 -6.24
C PHE A 145 -16.15 -10.12 -6.33
N LYS A 146 -16.50 -11.01 -7.25
CA LYS A 146 -17.85 -11.55 -7.35
C LYS A 146 -18.27 -12.30 -6.05
N HIS A 147 -17.35 -13.09 -5.49
CA HIS A 147 -17.61 -13.85 -4.25
C HIS A 147 -17.89 -12.95 -3.05
N ILE A 148 -17.20 -11.82 -2.93
CA ILE A 148 -17.44 -10.83 -1.88
C ILE A 148 -18.57 -9.84 -2.20
N GLY A 149 -19.36 -10.08 -3.26
CA GLY A 149 -20.58 -9.35 -3.58
C GLY A 149 -20.39 -8.13 -4.50
N ILE A 150 -19.22 -7.95 -5.12
CA ILE A 150 -19.04 -6.92 -6.15
C ILE A 150 -19.70 -7.40 -7.45
N SER A 151 -20.56 -6.55 -8.03
CA SER A 151 -21.28 -6.87 -9.27
C SER A 151 -20.30 -7.04 -10.45
N ALA A 152 -20.55 -8.05 -11.29
CA ALA A 152 -19.65 -8.43 -12.39
C ALA A 152 -19.50 -7.34 -13.46
N ASP A 153 -20.51 -6.49 -13.65
CA ASP A 153 -20.48 -5.34 -14.59
C ASP A 153 -19.55 -4.21 -14.11
N ARG A 154 -19.14 -4.25 -12.85
CA ARG A 154 -18.18 -3.29 -12.27
C ARG A 154 -16.73 -3.78 -12.33
N VAL A 155 -16.46 -5.01 -12.80
CA VAL A 155 -15.12 -5.62 -12.75
C VAL A 155 -14.65 -5.98 -14.16
N HIS A 156 -13.60 -5.31 -14.62
CA HIS A 156 -13.02 -5.51 -15.94
C HIS A 156 -11.69 -6.25 -15.83
N THR A 157 -11.60 -7.44 -16.45
CA THR A 157 -10.36 -8.21 -16.50
C THR A 157 -9.61 -7.83 -17.77
N LEU A 158 -8.59 -6.97 -17.63
CA LEU A 158 -7.84 -6.42 -18.76
C LEU A 158 -6.35 -6.79 -18.75
N GLY A 159 -5.88 -7.54 -17.76
CA GLY A 159 -4.45 -7.79 -17.58
C GLY A 159 -3.75 -6.59 -16.91
N THR A 160 -2.44 -6.55 -17.04
CA THR A 160 -1.62 -5.46 -16.51
C THR A 160 -0.48 -5.12 -17.45
N PRO A 161 -0.29 -3.83 -17.80
CA PRO A 161 0.81 -3.40 -18.66
C PRO A 161 2.20 -3.52 -17.99
N ILE A 162 2.25 -3.80 -16.68
CA ILE A 162 3.52 -3.95 -15.94
C ILE A 162 4.41 -5.04 -16.56
N TYR A 163 3.78 -6.06 -17.15
CA TYR A 163 4.48 -7.22 -17.72
C TYR A 163 4.59 -7.20 -19.25
N ASP A 164 4.07 -6.18 -19.95
CA ASP A 164 4.11 -6.10 -21.41
C ASP A 164 5.56 -6.07 -21.96
N ASP A 165 6.47 -5.44 -21.22
CA ASP A 165 7.89 -5.36 -21.57
C ASP A 165 8.75 -6.46 -20.90
N LEU A 166 8.11 -7.46 -20.26
CA LEU A 166 8.86 -8.52 -19.61
C LEU A 166 9.51 -9.41 -20.65
N ASN A 167 10.82 -9.28 -20.83
CA ASN A 167 11.58 -10.12 -21.75
C ASN A 167 11.75 -11.53 -21.17
N ILE A 168 10.93 -12.47 -21.67
CA ILE A 168 10.91 -13.88 -21.27
C ILE A 168 12.03 -14.69 -21.99
N GLU A 169 12.83 -14.08 -22.87
CA GLU A 169 13.91 -14.79 -23.52
C GLU A 169 14.84 -15.48 -22.52
N LYS A 170 15.02 -16.77 -22.72
CA LYS A 170 15.90 -17.60 -21.88
C LYS A 170 17.33 -17.09 -22.02
N THR A 171 17.87 -16.49 -20.98
CA THR A 171 19.30 -16.17 -20.95
C THR A 171 20.10 -17.45 -20.68
N ASN A 172 21.11 -17.71 -21.50
CA ASN A 172 22.08 -18.79 -21.27
C ASN A 172 23.02 -18.50 -20.08
N ASN A 173 23.07 -17.26 -19.58
CA ASN A 173 23.87 -16.86 -18.42
C ASN A 173 23.09 -17.14 -17.14
N LYS A 174 23.15 -18.36 -16.64
CA LYS A 174 22.67 -18.69 -15.31
C LYS A 174 23.73 -18.27 -14.28
N GLU A 175 23.60 -17.09 -13.72
CA GLU A 175 24.29 -16.78 -12.48
C GLU A 175 23.71 -17.70 -11.39
N ASN A 176 24.60 -18.38 -10.66
CA ASN A 176 24.21 -19.47 -9.76
C ASN A 176 23.97 -18.92 -8.34
N TYR A 177 22.90 -18.12 -8.14
CA TYR A 177 22.57 -17.53 -6.85
C TYR A 177 21.10 -17.72 -6.45
N VAL A 178 20.85 -17.66 -5.14
CA VAL A 178 19.54 -17.56 -4.53
C VAL A 178 19.18 -16.07 -4.45
N LEU A 179 17.98 -15.70 -4.87
CA LEU A 179 17.46 -14.33 -4.73
C LEU A 179 16.48 -14.29 -3.57
N LEU A 180 16.72 -13.44 -2.58
CA LEU A 180 15.71 -13.07 -1.57
C LEU A 180 15.11 -11.73 -1.95
N ALA A 181 13.80 -11.72 -2.21
CA ALA A 181 13.02 -10.48 -2.40
C ALA A 181 12.34 -10.12 -1.08
N THR A 182 12.68 -8.96 -0.53
CA THR A 182 12.06 -8.49 0.72
C THR A 182 10.82 -7.65 0.41
N SER A 183 9.86 -7.72 1.32
CA SER A 183 8.72 -6.80 1.46
C SER A 183 8.57 -6.45 2.95
N GLY A 184 9.71 -6.20 3.59
CA GLY A 184 9.79 -6.02 5.04
C GLY A 184 8.93 -4.87 5.57
N PRO A 185 8.60 -4.92 6.87
CA PRO A 185 7.81 -3.87 7.51
C PRO A 185 8.49 -2.52 7.33
N THR A 186 7.71 -1.53 7.01
CA THR A 186 8.15 -0.15 7.03
C THR A 186 8.15 0.36 8.47
N LYS A 187 8.90 1.42 8.75
CA LYS A 187 8.91 2.05 10.09
C LYS A 187 7.52 2.60 10.49
N GLU A 188 6.64 2.77 9.51
CA GLU A 188 5.31 3.34 9.69
C GLU A 188 4.21 2.29 9.85
N ASP A 189 4.51 1.01 9.62
CA ASP A 189 3.57 -0.11 9.82
C ASP A 189 3.26 -0.42 11.31
N ALA A 190 3.43 0.57 12.17
CA ALA A 190 3.05 0.49 13.59
C ALA A 190 1.55 0.17 13.81
N PHE A 191 0.74 0.19 12.76
CA PHE A 191 -0.68 -0.19 12.79
C PHE A 191 -0.96 -1.58 12.23
N ASP A 192 0.02 -2.24 11.62
CA ASP A 192 -0.11 -3.65 11.28
C ASP A 192 0.05 -4.48 12.56
N LEU A 193 -1.05 -4.66 13.26
CA LEU A 193 -1.14 -5.51 14.45
C LEU A 193 -0.97 -7.00 14.10
N THR A 194 -0.89 -7.34 12.83
CA THR A 194 -0.69 -8.69 12.35
C THR A 194 0.80 -9.03 12.21
N ILE A 195 1.44 -9.39 13.31
CA ILE A 195 2.40 -10.50 13.39
C ILE A 195 3.78 -10.29 12.75
N ASN A 196 4.01 -9.42 11.78
CA ASN A 196 5.36 -9.17 11.26
C ASN A 196 6.02 -8.00 11.98
N THR A 197 6.36 -8.25 13.24
CA THR A 197 7.27 -7.35 13.91
C THR A 197 8.60 -7.31 13.14
N ILE A 198 9.26 -6.18 13.12
CA ILE A 198 10.61 -6.03 12.57
C ILE A 198 11.53 -7.17 13.06
N GLU A 199 11.37 -7.61 14.30
CA GLU A 199 12.11 -8.70 14.91
C GLU A 199 11.91 -10.04 14.18
N LYS A 200 10.67 -10.41 13.85
CA LYS A 200 10.38 -11.66 13.11
C LYS A 200 10.97 -11.61 11.70
N ASN A 201 10.88 -10.47 11.04
CA ASN A 201 11.47 -10.28 9.72
C ASN A 201 13.01 -10.41 9.78
N ILE A 202 13.65 -9.81 10.77
CA ILE A 202 15.08 -9.94 11.03
C ILE A 202 15.49 -11.41 11.25
N GLU A 203 14.75 -12.15 12.07
CA GLU A 203 15.07 -13.56 12.33
C GLU A 203 14.87 -14.43 11.07
N THR A 204 13.86 -14.13 10.26
CA THR A 204 13.67 -14.80 8.97
C THR A 204 14.82 -14.54 8.03
N ILE A 205 15.23 -13.27 7.84
CA ILE A 205 16.40 -12.92 7.02
C ILE A 205 17.67 -13.59 7.52
N LYS A 206 17.92 -13.56 8.84
CA LYS A 206 19.08 -14.25 9.42
C LYS A 206 19.08 -15.75 9.14
N THR A 207 17.93 -16.39 9.25
CA THR A 207 17.77 -17.83 8.99
C THR A 207 18.09 -18.14 7.53
N ILE A 208 17.54 -17.37 6.59
CA ILE A 208 17.81 -17.53 5.15
C ILE A 208 19.31 -17.34 4.87
N CYS A 209 19.92 -16.28 5.40
CA CYS A 209 21.36 -16.03 5.23
C CYS A 209 22.22 -17.21 5.71
N LYS A 210 21.93 -17.73 6.92
CA LYS A 210 22.65 -18.89 7.49
C LYS A 210 22.48 -20.15 6.64
N VAL A 211 21.24 -20.44 6.22
CA VAL A 211 20.95 -21.64 5.41
C VAL A 211 21.66 -21.57 4.07
N VAL A 212 21.52 -20.46 3.34
CA VAL A 212 22.12 -20.31 2.00
C VAL A 212 23.66 -20.38 2.10
N THR A 213 24.25 -19.74 3.10
CA THR A 213 25.70 -19.81 3.37
C THR A 213 26.16 -21.22 3.70
N LYS A 214 25.42 -21.97 4.52
CA LYS A 214 25.71 -23.37 4.87
C LYS A 214 25.80 -24.28 3.63
N TYR A 215 24.98 -24.01 2.62
CA TYR A 215 24.99 -24.77 1.36
C TYR A 215 25.96 -24.21 0.30
N ASN A 216 26.86 -23.31 0.68
CA ASN A 216 27.84 -22.67 -0.21
C ASN A 216 27.19 -22.05 -1.48
N LYS A 217 26.00 -21.48 -1.34
CA LYS A 217 25.31 -20.77 -2.41
C LYS A 217 25.50 -19.27 -2.24
N LYS A 218 25.64 -18.56 -3.37
CA LYS A 218 25.59 -17.10 -3.38
C LYS A 218 24.17 -16.64 -3.03
N LEU A 219 24.05 -15.59 -2.24
CA LEU A 219 22.78 -14.93 -1.91
C LEU A 219 22.82 -13.49 -2.40
N ILE A 220 21.78 -13.08 -3.08
CA ILE A 220 21.48 -11.67 -3.35
C ILE A 220 20.18 -11.33 -2.63
N ILE A 221 20.18 -10.24 -1.87
CA ILE A 221 18.98 -9.71 -1.23
C ILE A 221 18.56 -8.47 -2.00
N LYS A 222 17.37 -8.50 -2.57
CA LYS A 222 16.74 -7.34 -3.23
C LYS A 222 15.75 -6.70 -2.27
N LEU A 223 16.09 -5.51 -1.80
CA LEU A 223 15.21 -4.72 -0.96
C LEU A 223 14.08 -4.10 -1.79
N HIS A 224 12.93 -3.94 -1.17
CA HIS A 224 11.81 -3.21 -1.77
C HIS A 224 12.23 -1.75 -2.03
N PRO A 225 11.74 -1.09 -3.08
CA PRO A 225 12.13 0.29 -3.41
C PRO A 225 11.61 1.34 -2.42
N SER A 226 10.68 1.01 -1.54
CA SER A 226 10.14 1.95 -0.54
C SER A 226 11.27 2.59 0.28
N PRO A 227 11.25 3.91 0.51
CA PRO A 227 12.24 4.59 1.34
C PRO A 227 12.18 4.16 2.80
N ASP A 228 11.01 3.70 3.27
CA ASP A 228 10.72 3.41 4.68
C ASP A 228 10.97 1.94 5.04
N GLU A 229 11.38 1.12 4.06
CA GLU A 229 11.72 -0.28 4.33
C GLU A 229 12.89 -0.38 5.32
N PHE A 230 12.80 -1.35 6.24
CA PHE A 230 13.90 -1.70 7.14
C PHE A 230 15.13 -2.16 6.34
N ASP A 231 16.28 -1.58 6.61
CA ASP A 231 17.54 -1.97 5.97
C ASP A 231 18.29 -3.00 6.82
N PRO A 232 18.33 -4.28 6.41
CA PRO A 232 19.01 -5.36 7.14
C PRO A 232 20.52 -5.42 6.89
N THR A 233 21.12 -4.45 6.19
CA THR A 233 22.51 -4.53 5.70
C THR A 233 23.51 -4.86 6.79
N GLN A 234 23.44 -4.20 7.95
CA GLN A 234 24.37 -4.44 9.03
C GLN A 234 24.27 -5.90 9.53
N ILE A 235 23.05 -6.37 9.80
CA ILE A 235 22.77 -7.71 10.31
C ILE A 235 23.24 -8.80 9.33
N VAL A 236 22.99 -8.59 8.05
CA VAL A 236 23.38 -9.53 6.99
C VAL A 236 24.89 -9.61 6.87
N LYS A 237 25.59 -8.47 6.94
CA LYS A 237 27.05 -8.41 6.84
C LYS A 237 27.77 -9.04 8.04
N GLU A 238 27.18 -9.06 9.22
CA GLU A 238 27.66 -9.78 10.40
C GLU A 238 27.62 -11.30 10.20
N ILE A 239 26.66 -11.81 9.41
CA ILE A 239 26.53 -13.26 9.12
C ILE A 239 27.48 -13.67 7.99
N ASN A 240 27.45 -12.94 6.88
CA ASN A 240 28.32 -13.17 5.74
C ASN A 240 28.52 -11.87 4.94
N PRO A 241 29.73 -11.30 4.99
CA PRO A 241 30.03 -10.02 4.32
C PRO A 241 29.97 -10.10 2.78
N GLU A 242 29.97 -11.29 2.20
CA GLU A 242 29.89 -11.49 0.75
C GLU A 242 28.46 -11.42 0.19
N ILE A 243 27.44 -11.48 1.05
CA ILE A 243 26.05 -11.38 0.61
C ILE A 243 25.82 -9.99 -0.02
N LYS A 244 25.38 -10.00 -1.27
CA LYS A 244 25.08 -8.76 -2.00
C LYS A 244 23.67 -8.26 -1.65
N ILE A 245 23.57 -6.97 -1.31
CA ILE A 245 22.29 -6.30 -1.05
C ILE A 245 22.07 -5.23 -2.13
N VAL A 246 20.88 -5.22 -2.73
CA VAL A 246 20.53 -4.35 -3.86
C VAL A 246 19.20 -3.67 -3.57
N LYS A 247 19.15 -2.35 -3.55
CA LYS A 247 17.90 -1.59 -3.38
C LYS A 247 17.34 -1.08 -4.72
N THR A 248 18.20 -0.74 -5.66
CA THR A 248 17.83 -0.17 -6.96
C THR A 248 17.84 -1.23 -8.07
N GLY A 249 17.31 -0.89 -9.24
CA GLY A 249 17.26 -1.77 -10.41
C GLY A 249 16.03 -2.65 -10.49
N LYS A 250 15.77 -3.20 -11.68
CA LYS A 250 14.61 -4.05 -11.97
C LYS A 250 14.78 -5.41 -11.30
N ILE A 251 13.77 -5.83 -10.54
CA ILE A 251 13.78 -7.15 -9.88
C ILE A 251 13.74 -8.28 -10.91
N SER A 252 13.07 -8.11 -12.03
CA SER A 252 12.96 -9.09 -13.11
C SER A 252 14.32 -9.54 -13.65
N GLU A 253 15.30 -8.63 -13.74
CA GLU A 253 16.67 -8.97 -14.17
C GLU A 253 17.39 -9.89 -13.16
N LEU A 254 17.18 -9.63 -11.86
CA LEU A 254 17.72 -10.48 -10.81
C LEU A 254 17.03 -11.84 -10.78
N ILE A 255 15.71 -11.86 -10.93
CA ILE A 255 14.93 -13.11 -10.99
C ILE A 255 15.39 -13.95 -12.19
N LYS A 256 15.53 -13.35 -13.37
CA LYS A 256 15.93 -14.03 -14.62
C LYS A 256 17.23 -14.83 -14.46
N ASN A 257 18.17 -14.31 -13.70
CA ASN A 257 19.49 -14.91 -13.50
C ASN A 257 19.59 -15.78 -12.24
N SER A 258 18.58 -15.85 -11.40
CA SER A 258 18.58 -16.63 -10.17
C SER A 258 18.29 -18.11 -10.42
N LEU A 259 18.68 -18.96 -9.42
CA LEU A 259 18.30 -20.37 -9.34
C LEU A 259 16.90 -20.54 -8.77
N VAL A 260 16.61 -19.77 -7.73
CA VAL A 260 15.39 -19.81 -6.95
C VAL A 260 15.15 -18.42 -6.37
N VAL A 261 13.90 -18.06 -6.24
CA VAL A 261 13.47 -16.82 -5.59
C VAL A 261 12.85 -17.17 -4.24
N ILE A 262 13.31 -16.54 -3.18
CA ILE A 262 12.69 -16.60 -1.86
C ILE A 262 11.93 -15.29 -1.66
N VAL A 263 10.70 -15.39 -1.20
CA VAL A 263 9.84 -14.24 -0.93
C VAL A 263 9.38 -14.30 0.51
N ILE A 264 9.46 -13.18 1.21
CA ILE A 264 8.92 -13.04 2.56
C ILE A 264 7.57 -12.35 2.41
N ASP A 265 6.52 -12.97 2.94
CA ASP A 265 5.14 -12.51 2.88
C ASP A 265 4.58 -12.37 1.44
N GLU A 266 3.47 -11.65 1.29
CA GLU A 266 2.82 -11.42 0.00
C GLU A 266 3.59 -10.37 -0.81
N SER A 267 4.22 -10.82 -1.89
CA SER A 267 4.94 -9.91 -2.80
C SER A 267 4.61 -10.22 -4.25
N SER A 268 4.43 -9.18 -5.07
CA SER A 268 4.25 -9.34 -6.52
C SER A 268 5.46 -9.97 -7.22
N ALA A 269 6.62 -10.02 -6.58
CA ALA A 269 7.80 -10.76 -7.06
C ALA A 269 7.52 -12.26 -7.32
N ILE A 270 6.50 -12.83 -6.69
CA ILE A 270 6.02 -14.19 -6.97
C ILE A 270 5.55 -14.29 -8.43
N ILE A 271 4.78 -13.31 -8.90
CA ILE A 271 4.28 -13.30 -10.29
C ILE A 271 5.43 -13.15 -11.26
N ASP A 272 6.36 -12.22 -11.01
CA ASP A 272 7.57 -12.05 -11.82
C ASP A 272 8.35 -13.36 -11.93
N ALA A 273 8.52 -14.08 -10.82
CA ALA A 273 9.24 -15.35 -10.80
C ALA A 273 8.50 -16.44 -11.60
N HIS A 274 7.19 -16.56 -11.45
CA HIS A 274 6.40 -17.52 -12.24
C HIS A 274 6.43 -17.21 -13.74
N LEU A 275 6.28 -15.94 -14.14
CA LEU A 275 6.37 -15.52 -15.52
C LEU A 275 7.75 -15.80 -16.14
N LEU A 276 8.80 -15.75 -15.31
CA LEU A 276 10.18 -16.07 -15.71
C LEU A 276 10.55 -17.55 -15.50
N GLU A 277 9.57 -18.43 -15.25
CA GLU A 277 9.76 -19.87 -15.02
C GLU A 277 10.78 -20.19 -13.91
N LYS A 278 10.80 -19.39 -12.82
CA LYS A 278 11.70 -19.59 -11.68
C LYS A 278 10.97 -20.26 -10.52
N PRO A 279 11.63 -21.22 -9.84
CA PRO A 279 11.11 -21.76 -8.59
C PRO A 279 10.98 -20.65 -7.53
N VAL A 280 9.91 -20.72 -6.74
CA VAL A 280 9.63 -19.78 -5.64
C VAL A 280 9.45 -20.55 -4.33
N LEU A 281 10.02 -20.02 -3.26
CA LEU A 281 9.90 -20.51 -1.88
C LEU A 281 9.32 -19.41 -0.99
#